data_12dc9f23654cdf3951b41870db7b466d
#
_entry.id   12dc9f23654cdf3951b41870db7b466d
#
_cell.length_a   1.000
_cell.length_b   1.000
_cell.length_c   1.000
_cell.angle_alpha   90.00
_cell.angle_beta   90.00
_cell.angle_gamma   90.00
#
_symmetry.space_group_name_H-M   'P 1'
#
loop_
_entity.id
_entity.type
_entity.pdbx_description
1 polymer ?
#
loop_
_entity_poly.entity_id
_entity_poly.type
_entity_poly.pdbx_seq_one_letter_code
_entity_poly.pdbx_strand_id
1 'polypeptide(L)'
;MSGISYNTLVSQIRNYTEVDSNVLTTDILENIILNAQQRIFYDVPIDADRHVQEGTLSAGNNSINAPAGALFIRGIEVFNSTTATTGPGQWLEKKDQTYLAEYVNRTTGPEGGVDGKTVTGLPKYYAMFGGATGLSDTTSGAMYLAPTPDLAYKFRVYYNKIPVLLESSNQTNYISLNFPQGLLYACLAET
;
A
#
# COMPACT_ATOMS: atom_id res chain seq x y z
N MET A 1 -25.42 6.98 12.74
CA MET A 1 -24.60 7.54 13.84
C MET A 1 -23.98 8.82 13.32
N SER A 2 -23.94 9.87 14.13
CA SER A 2 -23.24 11.11 13.73
C SER A 2 -21.74 10.88 13.88
N GLY A 3 -20.98 11.12 12.82
CA GLY A 3 -19.53 11.10 12.88
C GLY A 3 -18.97 12.17 13.81
N ILE A 4 -17.68 12.11 14.10
CA ILE A 4 -16.98 13.09 14.92
C ILE A 4 -15.97 13.86 14.05
N SER A 5 -15.88 15.20 14.23
CA SER A 5 -14.84 16.01 13.61
C SER A 5 -13.57 16.04 14.47
N TYR A 6 -12.44 16.41 13.87
CA TYR A 6 -11.18 16.61 14.59
C TYR A 6 -11.35 17.54 15.80
N ASN A 7 -11.95 18.71 15.61
CA ASN A 7 -12.17 19.67 16.71
C ASN A 7 -13.05 19.12 17.82
N THR A 8 -14.08 18.35 17.48
CA THR A 8 -14.95 17.71 18.46
C THR A 8 -14.21 16.60 19.21
N LEU A 9 -13.37 15.81 18.51
CA LEU A 9 -12.55 14.76 19.12
C LEU A 9 -11.56 15.37 20.13
N VAL A 10 -10.85 16.43 19.75
CA VAL A 10 -9.94 17.17 20.63
C VAL A 10 -10.65 17.65 21.90
N SER A 11 -11.84 18.23 21.75
CA SER A 11 -12.65 18.68 22.89
C SER A 11 -13.09 17.52 23.79
N GLN A 12 -13.47 16.40 23.21
CA GLN A 12 -13.86 15.21 23.97
C GLN A 12 -12.67 14.61 24.72
N ILE A 13 -11.49 14.47 24.11
CA ILE A 13 -10.30 13.95 24.78
C ILE A 13 -10.00 14.81 26.03
N ARG A 14 -9.97 16.14 25.89
CA ARG A 14 -9.75 17.05 27.03
C ARG A 14 -10.82 16.88 28.13
N ASN A 15 -12.07 16.77 27.74
CA ASN A 15 -13.16 16.57 28.72
C ASN A 15 -13.07 15.24 29.47
N TYR A 16 -12.67 14.15 28.78
CA TYR A 16 -12.50 12.85 29.41
C TYR A 16 -11.28 12.76 30.33
N THR A 17 -10.21 13.45 29.96
CA THR A 17 -8.96 13.46 30.76
C THR A 17 -9.00 14.49 31.89
N GLU A 18 -9.95 15.42 31.86
CA GLU A 18 -10.03 16.57 32.78
C GLU A 18 -8.74 17.42 32.82
N VAL A 19 -8.01 17.44 31.69
CA VAL A 19 -6.71 18.11 31.59
C VAL A 19 -6.82 19.39 30.77
N ASP A 20 -6.25 20.47 31.33
CA ASP A 20 -6.25 21.80 30.69
C ASP A 20 -5.38 21.83 29.41
N SER A 21 -5.72 22.75 28.52
CA SER A 21 -5.01 23.04 27.28
C SER A 21 -3.53 23.43 27.46
N ASN A 22 -3.15 23.88 28.64
CA ASN A 22 -1.76 24.18 28.97
C ASN A 22 -0.89 22.94 29.17
N VAL A 23 -1.52 21.80 29.52
CA VAL A 23 -0.84 20.52 29.73
C VAL A 23 -1.00 19.64 28.51
N LEU A 24 -2.25 19.45 28.02
CA LEU A 24 -2.56 18.80 26.77
C LEU A 24 -2.61 19.82 25.64
N THR A 25 -1.41 20.20 25.18
CA THR A 25 -1.27 21.16 24.07
C THR A 25 -1.79 20.58 22.77
N THR A 26 -2.01 21.43 21.77
CA THR A 26 -2.47 20.99 20.45
C THR A 26 -1.50 20.00 19.81
N ASP A 27 -0.20 20.24 19.92
CA ASP A 27 0.83 19.37 19.34
C ASP A 27 0.84 17.97 19.97
N ILE A 28 0.63 17.89 21.29
CA ILE A 28 0.50 16.61 22.01
C ILE A 28 -0.73 15.86 21.53
N LEU A 29 -1.86 16.55 21.40
CA LEU A 29 -3.11 15.95 20.92
C LEU A 29 -3.02 15.50 19.47
N GLU A 30 -2.35 16.25 18.59
CA GLU A 30 -2.10 15.82 17.21
C GLU A 30 -1.29 14.52 17.17
N ASN A 31 -0.24 14.42 17.99
CA ASN A 31 0.55 13.18 18.09
C ASN A 31 -0.25 11.99 18.64
N ILE A 32 -1.07 12.19 19.67
CA ILE A 32 -1.95 11.16 20.23
C ILE A 32 -2.94 10.66 19.16
N ILE A 33 -3.61 11.58 18.47
CA ILE A 33 -4.58 11.25 17.43
C ILE A 33 -3.88 10.54 16.25
N LEU A 34 -2.69 10.96 15.87
CA LEU A 34 -1.90 10.34 14.83
C LEU A 34 -1.52 8.90 15.19
N ASN A 35 -0.98 8.70 16.39
CA ASN A 35 -0.57 7.37 16.87
C ASN A 35 -1.77 6.40 16.97
N ALA A 36 -2.89 6.87 17.53
CA ALA A 36 -4.12 6.09 17.63
C ALA A 36 -4.63 5.64 16.25
N GLN A 37 -4.65 6.56 15.27
CA GLN A 37 -5.07 6.24 13.91
C GLN A 37 -4.12 5.25 13.22
N GLN A 38 -2.82 5.49 13.32
CA GLN A 38 -1.82 4.59 12.72
C GLN A 38 -1.96 3.17 13.28
N ARG A 39 -2.14 3.04 14.59
CA ARG A 39 -2.34 1.74 15.23
C ARG A 39 -3.59 1.03 14.71
N ILE A 40 -4.72 1.75 14.61
CA ILE A 40 -5.95 1.18 14.04
C ILE A 40 -5.72 0.73 12.60
N PHE A 41 -5.07 1.53 11.75
CA PHE A 41 -4.85 1.20 10.34
C PHE A 41 -3.89 0.03 10.13
N TYR A 42 -2.90 -0.15 11.00
CA TYR A 42 -1.99 -1.30 10.93
C TYR A 42 -2.65 -2.58 11.43
N ASP A 43 -3.45 -2.51 12.48
CA ASP A 43 -4.05 -3.68 13.10
C ASP A 43 -5.32 -4.14 12.37
N VAL A 44 -6.08 -3.20 11.81
CA VAL A 44 -7.37 -3.48 11.14
C VAL A 44 -7.34 -3.01 9.68
N PRO A 45 -7.09 -3.91 8.73
CA PRO A 45 -7.19 -3.57 7.31
C PRO A 45 -8.66 -3.32 6.92
N ILE A 46 -8.99 -2.06 6.68
CA ILE A 46 -10.34 -1.62 6.37
C ILE A 46 -10.61 -1.81 4.87
N ASP A 47 -11.76 -2.40 4.51
CA ASP A 47 -12.13 -2.65 3.12
C ASP A 47 -12.35 -1.36 2.32
N ALA A 48 -12.76 -0.28 2.96
CA ALA A 48 -12.93 1.03 2.32
C ALA A 48 -11.63 1.59 1.74
N ASP A 49 -10.47 1.11 2.22
CA ASP A 49 -9.15 1.56 1.78
C ASP A 49 -8.56 0.67 0.67
N ARG A 50 -9.37 -0.22 0.10
CA ARG A 50 -9.00 -1.01 -1.07
C ARG A 50 -9.04 -0.16 -2.32
N HIS A 51 -7.91 -0.10 -3.00
CA HIS A 51 -7.73 0.64 -4.24
C HIS A 51 -7.18 -0.26 -5.34
N VAL A 52 -7.42 0.18 -6.56
CA VAL A 52 -6.88 -0.44 -7.77
C VAL A 52 -6.12 0.61 -8.55
N GLN A 53 -4.91 0.28 -8.95
CA GLN A 53 -4.13 1.10 -9.87
C GLN A 53 -3.86 0.33 -11.14
N GLU A 54 -4.18 0.92 -12.28
CA GLU A 54 -3.86 0.39 -13.59
C GLU A 54 -2.55 0.96 -14.10
N GLY A 55 -1.84 0.16 -14.89
CA GLY A 55 -0.60 0.58 -15.51
C GLY A 55 -0.25 -0.24 -16.74
N THR A 56 0.91 0.07 -17.31
CA THR A 56 1.47 -0.64 -18.46
C THR A 56 2.88 -1.07 -18.11
N LEU A 57 3.19 -2.33 -18.32
CA LEU A 57 4.54 -2.86 -18.18
C LEU A 57 5.43 -2.32 -19.31
N SER A 58 6.72 -2.25 -19.07
CA SER A 58 7.71 -1.95 -20.11
C SER A 58 8.38 -3.23 -20.54
N ALA A 59 8.42 -3.48 -21.84
CA ALA A 59 9.14 -4.64 -22.38
C ALA A 59 10.61 -4.60 -21.95
N GLY A 60 11.13 -5.73 -21.52
CA GLY A 60 12.51 -5.86 -21.03
C GLY A 60 12.75 -5.34 -19.60
N ASN A 61 11.74 -4.75 -18.94
CA ASN A 61 11.85 -4.29 -17.55
C ASN A 61 11.01 -5.18 -16.64
N ASN A 62 11.66 -5.85 -15.71
CA ASN A 62 11.00 -6.72 -14.73
C ASN A 62 10.63 -6.03 -13.41
N SER A 63 10.76 -4.71 -13.34
CA SER A 63 10.45 -3.95 -12.10
C SER A 63 9.33 -2.95 -12.33
N ILE A 64 8.39 -2.90 -11.40
CA ILE A 64 7.36 -1.86 -11.33
C ILE A 64 7.33 -1.27 -9.91
N ASN A 65 7.02 0.01 -9.83
CA ASN A 65 6.88 0.67 -8.53
C ASN A 65 5.56 0.29 -7.87
N ALA A 66 5.59 0.14 -6.55
CA ALA A 66 4.37 0.02 -5.78
C ALA A 66 3.57 1.34 -5.86
N PRO A 67 2.23 1.27 -5.80
CA PRO A 67 1.41 2.47 -5.76
C PRO A 67 1.76 3.37 -4.57
N ALA A 68 1.76 4.68 -4.79
CA ALA A 68 2.05 5.64 -3.73
C ALA A 68 1.04 5.50 -2.58
N GLY A 69 1.57 5.44 -1.36
CA GLY A 69 0.76 5.24 -0.16
C GLY A 69 0.16 3.84 -0.01
N ALA A 70 0.66 2.85 -0.75
CA ALA A 70 0.25 1.46 -0.56
C ALA A 70 0.77 0.93 0.79
N LEU A 71 -0.15 0.46 1.64
CA LEU A 71 0.16 -0.20 2.90
C LEU A 71 0.40 -1.70 2.68
N PHE A 72 -0.53 -2.34 1.95
CA PHE A 72 -0.46 -3.77 1.62
C PHE A 72 -0.81 -3.99 0.15
N ILE A 73 0.04 -4.74 -0.56
CA ILE A 73 -0.30 -5.23 -1.90
C ILE A 73 -1.09 -6.53 -1.74
N ARG A 74 -2.30 -6.54 -2.27
CA ARG A 74 -3.22 -7.69 -2.25
C ARG A 74 -2.93 -8.67 -3.38
N GLY A 75 -2.62 -8.14 -4.55
CA GLY A 75 -2.30 -8.94 -5.72
C GLY A 75 -2.08 -8.09 -6.95
N ILE A 76 -1.52 -8.73 -7.95
CA ILE A 76 -1.26 -8.13 -9.26
C ILE A 76 -1.94 -9.00 -10.30
N GLU A 77 -2.70 -8.38 -11.19
CA GLU A 77 -3.32 -9.00 -12.35
C GLU A 77 -2.67 -8.44 -13.61
N VAL A 78 -2.23 -9.30 -14.51
CA VAL A 78 -1.65 -8.90 -15.80
C VAL A 78 -2.54 -9.42 -16.93
N PHE A 79 -2.80 -8.56 -17.89
CA PHE A 79 -3.65 -8.87 -19.04
C PHE A 79 -2.76 -9.22 -20.23
N ASN A 80 -3.11 -10.28 -20.93
CA ASN A 80 -2.45 -10.62 -22.20
C ASN A 80 -2.94 -9.66 -23.31
N SER A 81 -2.75 -8.37 -23.05
CA SER A 81 -3.13 -7.26 -23.92
C SER A 81 -2.24 -6.05 -23.67
N THR A 82 -1.87 -5.38 -24.72
CA THR A 82 -1.10 -4.14 -24.67
C THR A 82 -1.99 -2.89 -24.67
N THR A 83 -3.29 -3.05 -24.91
CA THR A 83 -4.21 -1.91 -25.10
C THR A 83 -5.33 -1.83 -24.07
N ALA A 84 -5.74 -2.95 -23.49
CA ALA A 84 -6.92 -3.00 -22.63
C ALA A 84 -6.68 -3.79 -21.34
N THR A 85 -7.37 -3.37 -20.28
CA THR A 85 -7.50 -4.08 -19.01
C THR A 85 -8.85 -4.83 -18.93
N THR A 86 -9.50 -5.03 -20.06
CA THR A 86 -10.74 -5.81 -20.21
C THR A 86 -10.42 -7.15 -20.86
N GLY A 87 -10.97 -8.22 -20.29
CA GLY A 87 -10.70 -9.57 -20.74
C GLY A 87 -10.08 -10.44 -19.65
N PRO A 88 -9.71 -11.68 -19.96
CA PRO A 88 -9.12 -12.57 -18.96
C PRO A 88 -7.74 -12.07 -18.54
N GLY A 89 -7.64 -11.64 -17.30
CA GLY A 89 -6.38 -11.34 -16.65
C GLY A 89 -5.81 -12.57 -15.96
N GLN A 90 -4.50 -12.63 -15.85
CA GLN A 90 -3.79 -13.64 -15.07
C GLN A 90 -3.33 -13.01 -13.75
N TRP A 91 -3.75 -13.59 -12.64
CA TRP A 91 -3.23 -13.24 -11.32
C TRP A 91 -1.81 -13.77 -11.17
N LEU A 92 -0.92 -12.91 -10.73
CA LEU A 92 0.45 -13.29 -10.46
C LEU A 92 0.54 -13.96 -9.09
N GLU A 93 1.32 -15.04 -9.03
CA GLU A 93 1.62 -15.71 -7.76
C GLU A 93 2.76 -14.98 -7.05
N LYS A 94 2.58 -14.68 -5.75
CA LYS A 94 3.63 -14.09 -4.93
C LYS A 94 4.67 -15.14 -4.58
N LYS A 95 5.92 -14.86 -4.89
CA LYS A 95 7.07 -15.71 -4.58
C LYS A 95 8.12 -14.92 -3.79
N ASP A 96 9.09 -15.63 -3.25
CA ASP A 96 10.28 -15.02 -2.66
C ASP A 96 11.18 -14.44 -3.77
N GLN A 97 11.91 -13.38 -3.44
CA GLN A 97 12.81 -12.73 -4.38
C GLN A 97 13.93 -13.66 -4.86
N THR A 98 14.43 -14.51 -3.98
CA THR A 98 15.47 -15.48 -4.31
C THR A 98 14.99 -16.45 -5.38
N TYR A 99 13.74 -16.89 -5.28
CA TYR A 99 13.10 -17.73 -6.32
C TYR A 99 13.09 -17.02 -7.69
N LEU A 100 12.70 -15.74 -7.73
CA LEU A 100 12.70 -15.00 -8.99
C LEU A 100 14.12 -14.81 -9.56
N ALA A 101 15.08 -14.51 -8.70
CA ALA A 101 16.45 -14.29 -9.10
C ALA A 101 17.15 -15.58 -9.58
N GLU A 102 16.95 -16.68 -8.87
CA GLU A 102 17.67 -17.92 -9.12
C GLU A 102 17.01 -18.83 -10.15
N TYR A 103 15.69 -18.84 -10.22
CA TYR A 103 14.95 -19.83 -11.00
C TYR A 103 14.29 -19.28 -12.26
N VAL A 104 13.90 -18.00 -12.29
CA VAL A 104 13.09 -17.45 -13.38
C VAL A 104 13.81 -16.39 -14.19
N ASN A 105 14.45 -15.43 -13.53
CA ASN A 105 15.15 -14.33 -14.24
C ASN A 105 16.63 -14.62 -14.51
N ARG A 106 17.11 -15.78 -14.13
CA ARG A 106 18.49 -16.17 -14.36
C ARG A 106 18.73 -16.45 -15.84
N THR A 107 19.90 -16.03 -16.36
CA THR A 107 20.31 -16.29 -17.74
C THR A 107 20.65 -17.76 -18.02
N THR A 108 20.93 -18.52 -16.96
CA THR A 108 21.21 -19.96 -17.00
C THR A 108 20.53 -20.66 -15.84
N GLY A 109 19.80 -21.73 -16.09
CA GLY A 109 19.12 -22.51 -15.05
C GLY A 109 17.93 -23.29 -15.59
N PRO A 110 17.24 -24.08 -14.76
CA PRO A 110 16.14 -24.96 -15.21
C PRO A 110 15.00 -24.22 -15.91
N GLU A 111 14.74 -22.98 -15.51
CA GLU A 111 13.74 -22.10 -16.12
C GLU A 111 14.37 -20.83 -16.69
N GLY A 112 15.71 -20.75 -16.69
CA GLY A 112 16.47 -19.65 -17.28
C GLY A 112 16.52 -19.73 -18.79
N GLY A 113 16.77 -18.60 -19.45
CA GLY A 113 16.98 -18.55 -20.88
C GLY A 113 18.22 -19.34 -21.29
N VAL A 114 18.20 -19.86 -22.50
CA VAL A 114 19.38 -20.44 -23.15
C VAL A 114 20.25 -19.34 -23.74
N ASP A 115 21.51 -19.61 -23.95
CA ASP A 115 22.46 -18.70 -24.61
C ASP A 115 22.66 -17.34 -23.91
N GLY A 116 22.58 -17.33 -22.57
CA GLY A 116 22.80 -16.11 -21.78
C GLY A 116 21.65 -15.09 -21.86
N LYS A 117 20.50 -15.45 -22.39
CA LYS A 117 19.33 -14.59 -22.48
C LYS A 117 18.45 -14.74 -21.25
N THR A 118 17.91 -13.64 -20.77
CA THR A 118 16.88 -13.64 -19.72
C THR A 118 15.60 -14.25 -20.26
N VAL A 119 14.90 -15.04 -19.44
CA VAL A 119 13.56 -15.54 -19.79
C VAL A 119 12.60 -14.37 -19.88
N THR A 120 11.98 -14.21 -21.05
CA THR A 120 11.00 -13.16 -21.30
C THR A 120 9.65 -13.77 -21.65
N GLY A 121 8.58 -13.07 -21.33
CA GLY A 121 7.21 -13.49 -21.63
C GLY A 121 6.18 -12.81 -20.75
N LEU A 122 4.94 -13.29 -20.81
CA LEU A 122 3.89 -12.83 -19.91
C LEU A 122 4.24 -13.19 -18.46
N PRO A 123 4.35 -12.21 -17.54
CA PRO A 123 4.67 -12.46 -16.14
C PRO A 123 3.67 -13.41 -15.46
N LYS A 124 4.19 -14.28 -14.59
CA LYS A 124 3.42 -15.26 -13.80
C LYS A 124 3.63 -15.09 -12.31
N TYR A 125 4.77 -14.56 -11.92
CA TYR A 125 5.19 -14.42 -10.53
C TYR A 125 5.54 -12.99 -10.22
N TYR A 126 5.44 -12.62 -8.95
CA TYR A 126 5.97 -11.35 -8.45
C TYR A 126 6.59 -11.53 -7.06
N ALA A 127 7.56 -10.70 -6.75
CA ALA A 127 8.12 -10.57 -5.42
C ALA A 127 8.12 -9.10 -5.01
N MET A 128 7.92 -8.86 -3.71
CA MET A 128 8.05 -7.54 -3.12
C MET A 128 9.51 -7.30 -2.72
N PHE A 129 10.02 -6.14 -3.05
CA PHE A 129 11.32 -5.69 -2.62
C PHE A 129 11.22 -4.29 -2.02
N GLY A 130 11.76 -4.13 -0.81
CA GLY A 130 11.72 -2.85 -0.12
C GLY A 130 12.79 -1.91 -0.68
N GLY A 131 12.37 -0.91 -1.40
CA GLY A 131 13.25 0.11 -1.94
C GLY A 131 13.53 -0.03 -3.43
N ALA A 132 13.51 1.11 -4.11
CA ALA A 132 13.93 1.19 -5.48
C ALA A 132 15.44 0.95 -5.60
N THR A 133 15.87 0.39 -6.71
CA THR A 133 17.30 0.28 -7.06
C THR A 133 17.98 1.64 -7.27
N GLY A 134 17.23 2.72 -7.22
CA GLY A 134 17.73 4.10 -7.22
C GLY A 134 17.73 4.66 -5.79
N LEU A 135 18.86 5.08 -5.34
CA LEU A 135 19.20 5.55 -4.00
C LEU A 135 18.37 6.72 -3.42
N SER A 136 17.34 7.20 -4.09
CA SER A 136 16.63 8.40 -3.66
C SER A 136 15.13 8.25 -3.39
N ASP A 137 14.51 7.11 -3.69
CA ASP A 137 13.08 6.95 -3.43
C ASP A 137 12.81 6.05 -2.24
N THR A 138 12.59 6.65 -1.10
CA THR A 138 12.24 5.98 0.16
C THR A 138 10.74 5.71 0.29
N THR A 139 9.94 6.11 -0.70
CA THR A 139 8.48 6.15 -0.57
C THR A 139 7.74 5.04 -1.30
N SER A 140 8.39 4.35 -2.23
CA SER A 140 7.73 3.32 -3.03
C SER A 140 8.56 2.04 -3.05
N GLY A 141 8.02 0.95 -2.52
CA GLY A 141 8.60 -0.38 -2.72
C GLY A 141 8.60 -0.76 -4.19
N ALA A 142 9.54 -1.59 -4.60
CA ALA A 142 9.55 -2.19 -5.92
C ALA A 142 8.89 -3.57 -5.89
N MET A 143 8.20 -3.89 -6.98
CA MET A 143 7.65 -5.22 -7.24
C MET A 143 8.39 -5.79 -8.45
N TYR A 144 9.07 -6.92 -8.26
CA TYR A 144 9.75 -7.63 -9.33
C TYR A 144 8.83 -8.66 -9.95
N LEU A 145 8.84 -8.72 -11.27
CA LEU A 145 8.02 -9.62 -12.08
C LEU A 145 8.87 -10.70 -12.72
N ALA A 146 8.32 -11.87 -12.89
CA ALA A 146 8.97 -12.96 -13.59
C ALA A 146 7.93 -13.83 -14.34
N PRO A 147 8.25 -14.27 -15.58
CA PRO A 147 9.34 -13.83 -16.45
C PRO A 147 9.38 -12.32 -16.71
N THR A 148 10.50 -11.82 -17.20
CA THR A 148 10.61 -10.42 -17.63
C THR A 148 9.62 -10.16 -18.77
N PRO A 149 8.81 -9.11 -18.73
CA PRO A 149 7.84 -8.81 -19.79
C PRO A 149 8.51 -8.67 -21.15
N ASP A 150 8.00 -9.36 -22.16
CA ASP A 150 8.44 -9.23 -23.56
C ASP A 150 7.66 -8.17 -24.33
N LEU A 151 6.48 -7.78 -23.84
CA LEU A 151 5.61 -6.76 -24.40
C LEU A 151 5.14 -5.78 -23.31
N ALA A 152 4.53 -4.68 -23.76
CA ALA A 152 3.96 -3.65 -22.88
C ALA A 152 2.55 -4.05 -22.37
N TYR A 153 2.47 -5.15 -21.64
CA TYR A 153 1.21 -5.66 -21.10
C TYR A 153 0.53 -4.68 -20.15
N LYS A 154 -0.79 -4.65 -20.15
CA LYS A 154 -1.57 -3.94 -19.14
C LYS A 154 -1.61 -4.74 -17.85
N PHE A 155 -1.63 -4.02 -16.72
CA PHE A 155 -1.74 -4.63 -15.41
C PHE A 155 -2.63 -3.83 -14.46
N ARG A 156 -3.08 -4.48 -13.42
CA ARG A 156 -3.76 -3.89 -12.25
C ARG A 156 -3.04 -4.33 -10.97
N VAL A 157 -2.80 -3.38 -10.09
CA VAL A 157 -2.37 -3.65 -8.72
C VAL A 157 -3.52 -3.39 -7.79
N TYR A 158 -3.88 -4.39 -7.00
CA TYR A 158 -4.87 -4.30 -5.94
C TYR A 158 -4.14 -4.13 -4.61
N TYR A 159 -4.47 -3.08 -3.88
CA TYR A 159 -3.75 -2.73 -2.66
C TYR A 159 -4.66 -2.05 -1.64
N ASN A 160 -4.24 -2.06 -0.38
CA ASN A 160 -4.80 -1.18 0.63
C ASN A 160 -3.95 0.08 0.67
N LYS A 161 -4.61 1.23 0.56
CA LYS A 161 -3.97 2.53 0.70
C LYS A 161 -3.93 2.95 2.17
N ILE A 162 -2.92 3.70 2.56
CA ILE A 162 -2.93 4.40 3.84
C ILE A 162 -4.08 5.41 3.80
N PRO A 163 -5.07 5.30 4.71
CA PRO A 163 -6.19 6.22 4.75
C PRO A 163 -5.74 7.65 5.01
N VAL A 164 -6.57 8.60 4.58
CA VAL A 164 -6.33 10.01 4.89
C VAL A 164 -6.48 10.21 6.40
N LEU A 165 -5.46 10.78 7.02
CA LEU A 165 -5.44 11.00 8.46
C LEU A 165 -6.40 12.13 8.86
N LEU A 166 -6.93 12.01 10.06
CA LEU A 166 -7.68 13.07 10.73
C LEU A 166 -6.69 14.03 11.38
N GLU A 167 -6.74 15.27 10.97
CA GLU A 167 -5.84 16.33 11.44
C GLU A 167 -6.53 17.69 11.38
N SER A 168 -5.87 18.74 11.85
CA SER A 168 -6.45 20.08 11.87
C SER A 168 -6.86 20.59 10.47
N SER A 169 -6.13 20.20 9.44
CA SER A 169 -6.42 20.51 8.02
C SER A 169 -7.46 19.57 7.39
N ASN A 170 -7.65 18.38 7.93
CA ASN A 170 -8.61 17.38 7.48
C ASN A 170 -9.53 16.94 8.62
N GLN A 171 -10.67 17.58 8.73
CA GLN A 171 -11.58 17.49 9.87
C GLN A 171 -12.35 16.17 9.99
N THR A 172 -12.37 15.34 8.94
CA THR A 172 -13.11 14.07 8.95
C THR A 172 -12.39 13.02 8.11
N ASN A 173 -12.45 11.76 8.54
CA ASN A 173 -12.00 10.62 7.75
C ASN A 173 -12.94 9.42 7.93
N TYR A 174 -12.65 8.30 7.30
CA TYR A 174 -13.51 7.12 7.36
C TYR A 174 -13.78 6.65 8.79
N ILE A 175 -12.76 6.58 9.65
CA ILE A 175 -12.92 6.13 11.04
C ILE A 175 -13.73 7.12 11.84
N SER A 176 -13.45 8.41 11.71
CA SER A 176 -14.17 9.46 12.45
C SER A 176 -15.66 9.52 12.11
N LEU A 177 -16.02 9.15 10.88
CA LEU A 177 -17.41 9.13 10.43
C LEU A 177 -18.14 7.84 10.81
N ASN A 178 -17.48 6.69 10.70
CA ASN A 178 -18.11 5.39 10.83
C ASN A 178 -17.87 4.71 12.21
N PHE A 179 -16.76 5.05 12.87
CA PHE A 179 -16.37 4.45 14.14
C PHE A 179 -15.83 5.47 15.17
N PRO A 180 -16.58 6.55 15.45
CA PRO A 180 -16.10 7.66 16.28
C PRO A 180 -15.76 7.25 17.71
N GLN A 181 -16.54 6.35 18.32
CA GLN A 181 -16.28 5.85 19.66
C GLN A 181 -14.98 5.08 19.77
N GLY A 182 -14.69 4.20 18.80
CA GLY A 182 -13.44 3.45 18.75
C GLY A 182 -12.23 4.36 18.60
N LEU A 183 -12.34 5.40 17.76
CA LEU A 183 -11.29 6.39 17.62
C LEU A 183 -11.05 7.17 18.93
N LEU A 184 -12.12 7.60 19.61
CA LEU A 184 -12.00 8.29 20.90
C LEU A 184 -11.30 7.40 21.94
N TYR A 185 -11.74 6.15 22.11
CA TYR A 185 -11.10 5.24 23.05
C TYR A 185 -9.68 4.89 22.69
N ALA A 186 -9.35 4.76 21.40
CA ALA A 186 -7.97 4.59 20.98
C ALA A 186 -7.09 5.79 21.35
N CYS A 187 -7.60 7.02 21.16
CA CYS A 187 -6.90 8.23 21.60
C CYS A 187 -6.71 8.27 23.12
N LEU A 188 -7.76 7.92 23.88
CA LEU A 188 -7.66 7.87 25.35
C LEU A 188 -6.71 6.78 25.87
N ALA A 189 -6.47 5.73 25.11
CA ALA A 189 -5.48 4.70 25.45
C ALA A 189 -4.04 5.14 25.18
N GLU A 190 -3.83 6.18 24.35
CA GLU A 190 -2.53 6.76 24.04
C GLU A 190 -2.20 7.99 24.93
N THR A 191 -3.18 8.45 25.75
CA THR A 191 -2.96 9.52 26.73
C THR A 191 -2.42 8.99 28.05
#